data_603aee3a0ed346cec5d03a6efe203ff0
#
_entry.id   603aee3a0ed346cec5d03a6efe203ff0
#
_cell.length_a   1.000
_cell.length_b   1.000
_cell.length_c   1.000
_cell.angle_alpha   90.00
_cell.angle_beta   90.00
_cell.angle_gamma   90.00
#
_symmetry.space_group_name_H-M   'P 1'
#
loop_
_entity.id
_entity.type
_entity.pdbx_description
1 polymer ?
#
loop_
_entity_poly.entity_id
_entity_poly.type
_entity_poly.pdbx_seq_one_letter_code
_entity_poly.pdbx_strand_id
1 'polypeptide(L)'
;MNINFVIASENPKELSDFYAKINSDKANKGFNSTHYFISLSNQSKIHFYRPNENHEWQRKGNSTSLCFQGEPSKDPVQSIEKWTFEILKTGGSVKGISKLARFGSEQWMFDPEGNQFLILVPYLSNDSGIEALM
;
A
#
# COMPACT_ATOMS: atom_id res chain seq x y z
N MET A 1 -18.30 1.01 13.08
CA MET A 1 -17.08 1.87 13.07
C MET A 1 -16.32 1.65 11.79
N ASN A 2 -15.95 2.73 11.13
CA ASN A 2 -15.09 2.66 9.94
C ASN A 2 -13.68 3.12 10.30
N ILE A 3 -12.68 2.42 9.77
CA ILE A 3 -11.28 2.79 9.96
C ILE A 3 -10.79 3.38 8.64
N ASN A 4 -10.28 4.59 8.69
CA ASN A 4 -9.69 5.26 7.55
C ASN A 4 -8.22 5.54 7.83
N PHE A 5 -7.44 5.59 6.76
CA PHE A 5 -6.02 5.94 6.85
C PHE A 5 -5.83 7.32 6.26
N VAL A 6 -4.92 8.09 6.84
CA VAL A 6 -4.55 9.40 6.30
C VAL A 6 -3.04 9.42 6.06
N ILE A 7 -2.64 9.87 4.89
CA ILE A 7 -1.24 9.96 4.50
C ILE A 7 -0.95 11.39 4.06
N ALA A 8 -0.02 12.02 4.77
CA ALA A 8 0.49 13.33 4.37
C ALA A 8 1.34 13.19 3.12
N SER A 9 1.20 14.08 2.17
CA SER A 9 1.86 13.98 0.87
C SER A 9 2.23 15.35 0.33
N GLU A 10 3.38 15.43 -0.30
CA GLU A 10 3.77 16.63 -1.05
C GLU A 10 3.00 16.73 -2.37
N ASN A 11 2.60 15.59 -2.92
CA ASN A 11 1.83 15.52 -4.15
C ASN A 11 0.70 14.49 -4.01
N PRO A 12 -0.43 14.86 -3.35
CA PRO A 12 -1.51 13.92 -3.08
C PRO A 12 -2.11 13.26 -4.33
N LYS A 13 -2.17 13.98 -5.44
CA LYS A 13 -2.69 13.40 -6.69
C LYS A 13 -1.80 12.26 -7.16
N GLU A 14 -0.51 12.50 -7.27
CA GLU A 14 0.43 11.49 -7.73
C GLU A 14 0.51 10.30 -6.78
N LEU A 15 0.56 10.57 -5.48
CA LEU A 15 0.65 9.50 -4.49
C LEU A 15 -0.63 8.67 -4.44
N SER A 16 -1.80 9.30 -4.51
CA SER A 16 -3.07 8.57 -4.54
C SER A 16 -3.20 7.74 -5.83
N ASP A 17 -2.76 8.25 -6.97
CA ASP A 17 -2.75 7.50 -8.22
C ASP A 17 -1.85 6.26 -8.11
N PHE A 18 -0.71 6.39 -7.46
CA PHE A 18 0.20 5.26 -7.23
C PHE A 18 -0.50 4.13 -6.44
N TYR A 19 -1.09 4.46 -5.29
CA TYR A 19 -1.77 3.45 -4.48
C TYR A 19 -3.05 2.93 -5.12
N ALA A 20 -3.73 3.75 -5.90
CA ALA A 20 -4.90 3.31 -6.65
C ALA A 20 -4.53 2.21 -7.65
N LYS A 21 -3.39 2.33 -8.33
CA LYS A 21 -2.92 1.31 -9.27
C LYS A 21 -2.60 0.00 -8.57
N ILE A 22 -2.01 0.04 -7.38
CA ILE A 22 -1.75 -1.17 -6.59
C ILE A 22 -3.06 -1.91 -6.29
N ASN A 23 -4.13 -1.16 -6.03
CA ASN A 23 -5.44 -1.70 -5.68
C ASN A 23 -6.36 -1.89 -6.89
N SER A 24 -5.85 -1.72 -8.12
CA SER A 24 -6.62 -1.81 -9.36
C SER A 24 -7.85 -0.92 -9.34
N ASP A 25 -7.70 0.31 -8.85
CA ASP A 25 -8.76 1.26 -8.65
C ASP A 25 -8.35 2.64 -9.15
N LYS A 26 -9.19 3.63 -8.90
CA LYS A 26 -8.97 5.03 -9.24
C LYS A 26 -8.88 5.87 -7.98
N ALA A 27 -8.03 6.90 -8.03
CA ALA A 27 -8.04 7.96 -7.04
C ALA A 27 -9.23 8.90 -7.31
N ASN A 28 -9.82 9.38 -6.24
CA ASN A 28 -10.97 10.30 -6.29
C ASN A 28 -10.58 11.62 -5.64
N LYS A 29 -11.14 12.71 -6.15
CA LYS A 29 -10.97 14.03 -5.55
C LYS A 29 -11.74 14.11 -4.24
N GLY A 30 -11.12 14.71 -3.22
CA GLY A 30 -11.74 14.95 -1.93
C GLY A 30 -12.36 16.33 -1.83
N PHE A 31 -12.36 16.88 -0.62
CA PHE A 31 -13.05 18.16 -0.33
C PHE A 31 -12.39 19.38 -0.93
N ASN A 32 -11.08 19.35 -1.14
CA ASN A 32 -10.38 20.50 -1.70
C ASN A 32 -9.42 20.05 -2.80
N SER A 33 -8.75 21.02 -3.43
CA SER A 33 -7.89 20.77 -4.59
C SER A 33 -6.64 19.92 -4.30
N THR A 34 -6.31 19.74 -3.03
CA THR A 34 -5.12 18.96 -2.62
C THR A 34 -5.47 17.70 -1.83
N HIS A 35 -6.74 17.35 -1.78
CA HIS A 35 -7.20 16.16 -1.08
C HIS A 35 -7.69 15.12 -2.09
N TYR A 36 -7.12 13.92 -2.02
CA TYR A 36 -7.51 12.77 -2.84
C TYR A 36 -7.73 11.56 -1.94
N PHE A 37 -8.49 10.61 -2.39
CA PHE A 37 -8.69 9.37 -1.64
C PHE A 37 -8.92 8.19 -2.57
N ILE A 38 -8.64 6.99 -2.05
CA ILE A 38 -9.04 5.74 -2.67
C ILE A 38 -9.96 5.00 -1.73
N SER A 39 -10.94 4.31 -2.29
CA SER A 39 -11.87 3.48 -1.53
C SER A 39 -11.33 2.06 -1.47
N LEU A 40 -11.39 1.46 -0.29
CA LEU A 40 -11.01 0.07 -0.09
C LEU A 40 -12.27 -0.78 0.00
N SER A 41 -12.13 -2.09 -0.12
CA SER A 41 -13.23 -3.00 0.21
C SER A 41 -13.67 -2.73 1.65
N ASN A 42 -14.80 -2.99 2.11
CA ASN A 42 -15.31 -2.78 3.48
C ASN A 42 -15.49 -1.32 3.92
N GLN A 43 -15.66 -0.39 2.97
CA GLN A 43 -16.00 1.02 3.24
C GLN A 43 -14.89 1.87 3.89
N SER A 44 -13.71 1.33 4.06
CA SER A 44 -12.55 2.10 4.50
C SER A 44 -11.96 2.89 3.35
N LYS A 45 -11.25 3.96 3.67
CA LYS A 45 -10.58 4.81 2.66
C LYS A 45 -9.17 5.11 3.09
N ILE A 46 -8.31 5.34 2.10
CA ILE A 46 -7.01 5.96 2.33
C ILE A 46 -7.10 7.37 1.77
N HIS A 47 -6.88 8.36 2.64
CA HIS A 47 -6.90 9.77 2.27
C HIS A 47 -5.47 10.28 2.11
N PHE A 48 -5.24 11.08 1.10
CA PHE A 48 -3.98 11.73 0.81
C PHE A 48 -4.20 13.24 0.86
N TYR A 49 -3.47 13.92 1.72
CA TYR A 49 -3.68 15.35 1.92
C TYR A 49 -2.36 16.10 1.94
N ARG A 50 -2.38 17.34 1.49
CA ARG A 50 -1.23 18.21 1.63
C ARG A 50 -1.23 18.81 3.03
N PRO A 51 -0.14 18.70 3.79
CA PRO A 51 -0.05 19.28 5.14
C PRO A 51 -0.32 20.79 5.13
N ASN A 52 -0.93 21.24 6.20
CA ASN A 52 -1.27 22.65 6.40
C ASN A 52 -1.27 22.97 7.89
N GLU A 53 -1.71 24.18 8.27
CA GLU A 53 -1.72 24.59 9.68
C GLU A 53 -2.56 23.71 10.58
N ASN A 54 -3.64 23.15 10.04
CA ASN A 54 -4.56 22.32 10.82
C ASN A 54 -4.14 20.83 10.84
N HIS A 55 -3.40 20.40 9.82
CA HIS A 55 -3.00 19.00 9.67
C HIS A 55 -1.54 18.96 9.23
N GLU A 56 -0.65 18.99 10.22
CA GLU A 56 0.78 19.03 9.99
C GLU A 56 1.35 17.66 9.60
N TRP A 57 2.59 17.65 9.09
CA TRP A 57 3.32 16.42 8.81
C TRP A 57 3.45 15.55 10.06
N GLN A 58 3.18 14.26 9.88
CA GLN A 58 3.38 13.25 10.92
C GLN A 58 4.67 12.50 10.60
N ARG A 59 5.80 13.01 11.13
CA ARG A 59 7.12 12.46 10.80
C ARG A 59 7.73 11.58 11.87
N LYS A 60 7.13 11.54 13.07
CA LYS A 60 7.61 10.72 14.17
C LYS A 60 6.71 9.49 14.33
N GLY A 61 7.31 8.40 14.78
CA GLY A 61 6.57 7.20 15.09
C GLY A 61 6.18 6.36 13.88
N ASN A 62 7.12 6.11 12.98
CA ASN A 62 6.89 5.32 11.76
C ASN A 62 6.77 3.81 12.04
N SER A 63 5.93 3.43 13.01
CA SER A 63 5.70 2.03 13.34
C SER A 63 4.54 1.40 12.58
N THR A 64 3.79 2.22 11.84
CA THR A 64 2.63 1.76 11.08
C THR A 64 2.95 1.74 9.60
N SER A 65 2.62 0.63 8.94
CA SER A 65 2.76 0.48 7.50
C SER A 65 1.52 -0.18 6.94
N LEU A 66 1.16 0.18 5.70
CA LEU A 66 0.10 -0.50 4.98
C LEU A 66 0.63 -1.85 4.49
N CYS A 67 -0.23 -2.85 4.49
CA CYS A 67 0.04 -4.14 3.88
C CYS A 67 -1.07 -4.45 2.88
N PHE A 68 -0.70 -4.68 1.63
CA PHE A 68 -1.63 -5.09 0.60
C PHE A 68 -1.47 -6.58 0.35
N GLN A 69 -2.52 -7.33 0.57
CA GLN A 69 -2.52 -8.78 0.35
C GLN A 69 -3.16 -9.09 -0.98
N GLY A 70 -2.38 -9.69 -1.88
CA GLY A 70 -2.85 -10.13 -3.18
C GLY A 70 -3.59 -11.46 -3.11
N GLU A 71 -4.11 -11.89 -4.26
CA GLU A 71 -4.79 -13.17 -4.36
C GLU A 71 -3.83 -14.34 -4.04
N PRO A 72 -4.32 -15.38 -3.37
CA PRO A 72 -3.52 -16.57 -3.14
C PRO A 72 -2.98 -17.16 -4.44
N SER A 73 -1.79 -17.72 -4.38
CA SER A 73 -1.09 -18.24 -5.56
C SER A 73 -0.47 -19.60 -5.27
N LYS A 74 -0.41 -20.45 -6.30
CA LYS A 74 0.34 -21.71 -6.24
C LYS A 74 1.83 -21.47 -6.21
N ASP A 75 2.28 -20.35 -6.78
CA ASP A 75 3.67 -19.93 -6.81
C ASP A 75 3.78 -18.47 -6.31
N PRO A 76 3.76 -18.26 -4.98
CA PRO A 76 3.83 -16.91 -4.43
C PRO A 76 5.10 -16.15 -4.80
N VAL A 77 6.23 -16.85 -4.99
CA VAL A 77 7.48 -16.21 -5.38
C VAL A 77 7.34 -15.55 -6.75
N GLN A 78 6.82 -16.27 -7.72
CA GLN A 78 6.60 -15.72 -9.06
C GLN A 78 5.57 -14.61 -9.03
N SER A 79 4.50 -14.79 -8.29
CA SER A 79 3.43 -13.79 -8.18
C SER A 79 3.94 -12.49 -7.55
N ILE A 80 4.75 -12.57 -6.48
CA ILE A 80 5.28 -11.37 -5.83
C ILE A 80 6.31 -10.66 -6.72
N GLU A 81 7.12 -11.40 -7.47
CA GLU A 81 8.07 -10.82 -8.41
C GLU A 81 7.37 -10.05 -9.52
N LYS A 82 6.31 -10.63 -10.07
CA LYS A 82 5.51 -9.99 -11.11
C LYS A 82 4.83 -8.72 -10.58
N TRP A 83 4.24 -8.79 -9.41
CA TRP A 83 3.59 -7.64 -8.79
C TRP A 83 4.59 -6.54 -8.44
N THR A 84 5.73 -6.91 -7.88
CA THR A 84 6.83 -5.97 -7.62
C THR A 84 7.24 -5.23 -8.90
N PHE A 85 7.41 -5.96 -10.00
CA PHE A 85 7.78 -5.39 -11.29
C PHE A 85 6.74 -4.36 -11.76
N GLU A 86 5.45 -4.66 -11.61
CA GLU A 86 4.38 -3.72 -11.97
C GLU A 86 4.43 -2.45 -11.10
N ILE A 87 4.68 -2.61 -9.80
CA ILE A 87 4.79 -1.46 -8.90
C ILE A 87 6.00 -0.59 -9.24
N LEU A 88 7.13 -1.20 -9.58
CA LEU A 88 8.33 -0.46 -9.98
C LEU A 88 8.06 0.43 -11.20
N LYS A 89 7.24 -0.02 -12.14
CA LYS A 89 6.87 0.78 -13.30
C LYS A 89 6.07 2.03 -12.94
N THR A 90 5.41 2.04 -11.81
CA THR A 90 4.55 3.15 -11.39
C THR A 90 5.23 4.11 -10.42
N GLY A 91 6.53 3.96 -10.19
CA GLY A 91 7.30 4.87 -9.35
C GLY A 91 7.65 4.36 -7.97
N GLY A 92 7.26 3.14 -7.64
CA GLY A 92 7.68 2.50 -6.39
C GLY A 92 9.12 1.99 -6.46
N SER A 93 9.67 1.62 -5.32
CA SER A 93 10.98 0.98 -5.23
C SER A 93 10.97 -0.11 -4.17
N VAL A 94 11.93 -1.03 -4.26
CA VAL A 94 12.02 -2.12 -3.31
C VAL A 94 12.85 -1.73 -2.09
N LYS A 95 12.50 -2.33 -0.95
CA LYS A 95 13.32 -2.30 0.24
C LYS A 95 13.81 -3.72 0.51
N GLY A 96 15.04 -4.00 0.16
CA GLY A 96 15.60 -5.33 0.32
C GLY A 96 15.05 -6.34 -0.68
N ILE A 97 15.21 -7.61 -0.39
CA ILE A 97 14.78 -8.70 -1.24
C ILE A 97 13.45 -9.29 -0.75
N SER A 98 12.74 -9.96 -1.65
CA SER A 98 11.54 -10.70 -1.27
C SER A 98 11.89 -11.89 -0.39
N LYS A 99 10.96 -12.28 0.46
CA LYS A 99 11.14 -13.41 1.38
C LYS A 99 10.00 -14.40 1.21
N LEU A 100 10.36 -15.67 1.16
CA LEU A 100 9.41 -16.76 1.15
C LEU A 100 9.31 -17.34 2.57
N ALA A 101 8.08 -17.52 3.04
CA ALA A 101 7.79 -18.07 4.35
C ALA A 101 6.67 -19.10 4.23
N ARG A 102 6.25 -19.68 5.37
CA ARG A 102 5.18 -20.70 5.36
C ARG A 102 3.85 -20.17 4.83
N PHE A 103 3.57 -18.88 5.02
CA PHE A 103 2.32 -18.26 4.58
C PHE A 103 2.31 -17.95 3.09
N GLY A 104 3.46 -17.69 2.49
CA GLY A 104 3.62 -17.23 1.12
C GLY A 104 4.85 -16.38 0.96
N SER A 105 4.77 -15.37 0.10
CA SER A 105 5.89 -14.47 -0.20
C SER A 105 5.56 -13.03 0.16
N GLU A 106 6.55 -12.29 0.62
CA GLU A 106 6.41 -10.87 0.96
C GLU A 106 7.52 -10.03 0.34
N GLN A 107 7.24 -8.74 0.13
CA GLN A 107 8.19 -7.76 -0.35
C GLN A 107 7.90 -6.42 0.30
N TRP A 108 8.88 -5.88 1.00
CA TRP A 108 8.83 -4.51 1.46
C TRP A 108 9.15 -3.56 0.32
N MET A 109 8.40 -2.47 0.25
CA MET A 109 8.50 -1.48 -0.83
C MET A 109 8.50 -0.07 -0.25
N PHE A 110 8.92 0.88 -1.10
CA PHE A 110 8.72 2.31 -0.84
C PHE A 110 7.81 2.89 -1.92
N ASP A 111 6.93 3.79 -1.51
CA ASP A 111 6.16 4.59 -2.47
C ASP A 111 7.03 5.72 -3.04
N PRO A 112 6.52 6.50 -4.00
CA PRO A 112 7.31 7.59 -4.61
C PRO A 112 7.79 8.67 -3.64
N GLU A 113 7.18 8.79 -2.47
CA GLU A 113 7.60 9.76 -1.45
C GLU A 113 8.42 9.13 -0.33
N GLY A 114 8.79 7.85 -0.47
CA GLY A 114 9.63 7.14 0.49
C GLY A 114 8.90 6.52 1.66
N ASN A 115 7.57 6.48 1.64
CA ASN A 115 6.82 5.77 2.68
C ASN A 115 6.91 4.27 2.46
N GLN A 116 7.12 3.53 3.53
CA GLN A 116 7.29 2.10 3.50
C GLN A 116 5.94 1.38 3.52
N PHE A 117 5.79 0.36 2.68
CA PHE A 117 4.63 -0.51 2.70
C PHE A 117 5.03 -1.94 2.34
N LEU A 118 4.15 -2.88 2.63
CA LEU A 118 4.37 -4.30 2.41
C LEU A 118 3.37 -4.84 1.39
N ILE A 119 3.84 -5.69 0.49
CA ILE A 119 2.97 -6.52 -0.33
C ILE A 119 3.17 -7.98 0.04
N LEU A 120 2.08 -8.75 -0.02
CA LEU A 120 2.02 -10.12 0.46
C LEU A 120 1.20 -10.97 -0.51
N VAL A 121 1.72 -12.12 -0.89
CA VAL A 121 0.98 -13.10 -1.68
C VAL A 121 1.00 -14.43 -0.93
N PRO A 122 -0.15 -14.88 -0.41
CA PRO A 122 -0.21 -16.14 0.33
C PRO A 122 -0.23 -17.35 -0.61
N TYR A 123 0.11 -18.52 -0.07
CA TYR A 123 -0.12 -19.76 -0.77
C TYR A 123 -1.61 -20.03 -0.96
N LEU A 124 -1.97 -20.69 -2.03
CA LEU A 124 -3.37 -20.98 -2.36
C LEU A 124 -4.09 -21.78 -1.27
N SER A 125 -3.36 -22.62 -0.55
CA SER A 125 -3.91 -23.45 0.54
C SER A 125 -3.84 -22.79 1.92
N ASN A 126 -3.37 -21.53 1.99
CA ASN A 126 -3.19 -20.80 3.24
C ASN A 126 -3.92 -19.46 3.15
N ASP A 127 -5.05 -19.33 3.84
CA ASP A 127 -5.87 -18.13 3.84
C ASP A 127 -5.63 -17.22 5.06
N SER A 128 -4.71 -17.57 5.96
CA SER A 128 -4.43 -16.74 7.13
C SER A 128 -3.67 -15.46 6.80
N GLY A 129 -2.94 -15.43 5.69
CA GLY A 129 -2.32 -14.19 5.20
C GLY A 129 -1.45 -13.49 6.22
N ILE A 130 -1.83 -12.24 6.55
CA ILE A 130 -1.06 -11.40 7.48
C ILE A 130 -0.94 -12.00 8.88
N GLU A 131 -1.89 -12.83 9.31
CA GLU A 131 -1.84 -13.49 10.61
C GLU A 131 -0.64 -14.43 10.71
N ALA A 132 -0.30 -15.11 9.62
CA ALA A 132 0.85 -15.99 9.59
C ALA A 132 2.18 -15.21 9.59
N LEU A 133 2.16 -13.95 9.17
CA LEU A 133 3.30 -13.05 9.21
C LEU A 133 3.62 -12.63 10.65
N MET A 134 2.61 -12.42 11.43
CA MET A 134 2.74 -11.99 12.83
C MET A 134 3.23 -13.14 13.70
#